data_b7562a6184358181c6337e15a36ca129
#
_entry.id   b7562a6184358181c6337e15a36ca129
#
_cell.length_a   1.000
_cell.length_b   1.000
_cell.length_c   1.000
_cell.angle_alpha   90.00
_cell.angle_beta   90.00
_cell.angle_gamma   90.00
#
_symmetry.space_group_name_H-M   'P 1'
#
loop_
_entity.id
_entity.type
_entity.pdbx_description
1 polymer ?
#
loop_
_entity_poly.entity_id
_entity_poly.type
_entity_poly.pdbx_seq_one_letter_code
_entity_poly.pdbx_strand_id
1 'polypeptide(L)'
;TGSGGAIVEVACWAHARRKFFENRATDRLRAETALAHIGQLYKLERDLKNRCGGEWRELPRAERFARIAAEREAHARPLLETFLAWLTEEAPKLVPKNPIRQAREYALGNWQALCRYADDGAHEAERALRGIAIGRKNWLFCGSDRGGHAASVHFSLIASCRRHQVDPFAYLRDLFTRLPAAKPSDLRDLLPDRWTAP
;
A
#
# COMPACT_ATOMS: atom_id res chain seq x y z
N THR A 1 22.11 19.12 -5.09
CA THR A 1 22.44 17.72 -4.76
C THR A 1 21.22 17.09 -4.14
N GLY A 2 20.28 16.61 -4.99
CA GLY A 2 19.13 15.86 -4.54
C GLY A 2 19.60 14.49 -4.03
N SER A 3 19.30 14.17 -2.79
CA SER A 3 19.32 12.80 -2.30
C SER A 3 18.26 12.03 -3.11
N GLY A 4 18.70 11.32 -4.12
CA GLY A 4 17.87 10.39 -4.87
C GLY A 4 17.44 9.27 -3.94
N GLY A 5 16.31 9.43 -3.25
CA GLY A 5 15.67 8.37 -2.50
C GLY A 5 15.35 7.25 -3.48
N ALA A 6 15.95 6.07 -3.28
CA ALA A 6 15.61 4.90 -4.09
C ALA A 6 14.10 4.64 -3.98
N ILE A 7 13.44 4.51 -5.13
CA ILE A 7 12.04 4.08 -5.16
C ILE A 7 11.99 2.63 -4.70
N VAL A 8 11.30 2.39 -3.59
CA VAL A 8 11.15 1.05 -3.02
C VAL A 8 9.80 0.49 -3.47
N GLU A 9 9.84 -0.57 -4.27
CA GLU A 9 8.64 -1.27 -4.72
C GLU A 9 7.99 -2.02 -3.56
N VAL A 10 6.67 -1.84 -3.39
CA VAL A 10 5.86 -2.58 -2.42
C VAL A 10 4.71 -3.25 -3.17
N ALA A 11 4.57 -4.56 -3.01
CA ALA A 11 3.49 -5.32 -3.61
C ALA A 11 2.33 -5.55 -2.63
N CYS A 12 1.16 -5.82 -3.19
CA CYS A 12 -0.08 -5.95 -2.42
C CYS A 12 -0.50 -7.41 -2.26
N TRP A 13 -0.66 -7.87 -1.02
CA TRP A 13 -1.13 -9.21 -0.69
C TRP A 13 -2.56 -9.50 -1.21
N ALA A 14 -3.40 -8.48 -1.41
CA ALA A 14 -4.72 -8.68 -1.98
C ALA A 14 -4.65 -9.14 -3.45
N HIS A 15 -3.68 -8.64 -4.22
CA HIS A 15 -3.46 -9.08 -5.60
C HIS A 15 -2.90 -10.52 -5.66
N ALA A 16 -1.95 -10.87 -4.79
CA ALA A 16 -1.45 -12.23 -4.69
C ALA A 16 -2.58 -13.21 -4.29
N ARG A 17 -3.37 -12.85 -3.26
CA ARG A 17 -4.53 -13.62 -2.81
C ARG A 17 -5.54 -13.86 -3.92
N ARG A 18 -5.83 -12.82 -4.70
CA ARG A 18 -6.81 -12.88 -5.80
C ARG A 18 -6.42 -13.93 -6.84
N LYS A 19 -5.14 -14.01 -7.20
CA LYS A 19 -4.65 -15.01 -8.16
C LYS A 19 -4.86 -16.45 -7.68
N PHE A 20 -4.65 -16.75 -6.41
CA PHE A 20 -4.97 -18.06 -5.85
C PHE A 20 -6.47 -18.31 -5.80
N PHE A 21 -7.25 -17.31 -5.40
CA PHE A 21 -8.70 -17.43 -5.28
C PHE A 21 -9.39 -17.69 -6.63
N GLU A 22 -9.01 -16.97 -7.69
CA GLU A 22 -9.57 -17.13 -9.04
C GLU A 22 -9.27 -18.52 -9.63
N ASN A 23 -8.17 -19.14 -9.21
CA ASN A 23 -7.75 -20.46 -9.69
C ASN A 23 -8.15 -21.63 -8.75
N ARG A 24 -9.01 -21.36 -7.75
CA ARG A 24 -9.45 -22.36 -6.77
C ARG A 24 -10.18 -23.55 -7.41
N ALA A 25 -10.88 -23.35 -8.51
CA ALA A 25 -11.59 -24.42 -9.21
C ALA A 25 -10.65 -25.42 -9.89
N THR A 26 -9.43 -25.00 -10.26
CA THR A 26 -8.47 -25.85 -10.98
C THR A 26 -7.68 -26.76 -10.04
N ASP A 27 -7.26 -26.23 -8.88
CA ASP A 27 -6.53 -26.99 -7.87
C ASP A 27 -6.92 -26.47 -6.47
N ARG A 28 -8.02 -27.03 -5.98
CA ARG A 28 -8.65 -26.57 -4.75
C ARG A 28 -7.73 -26.69 -3.55
N LEU A 29 -7.05 -27.81 -3.41
CA LEU A 29 -6.21 -28.09 -2.25
C LEU A 29 -5.09 -27.05 -2.13
N ARG A 30 -4.33 -26.83 -3.20
CA ARG A 30 -3.22 -25.87 -3.20
C ARG A 30 -3.69 -24.44 -3.09
N ALA A 31 -4.79 -24.10 -3.75
CA ALA A 31 -5.39 -22.77 -3.63
C ALA A 31 -5.83 -22.46 -2.20
N GLU A 32 -6.53 -23.41 -1.54
CA GLU A 32 -7.00 -23.22 -0.16
C GLU A 32 -5.83 -23.17 0.83
N THR A 33 -4.76 -23.97 0.62
CA THR A 33 -3.54 -23.89 1.42
C THR A 33 -2.88 -22.52 1.30
N ALA A 34 -2.69 -21.99 0.09
CA ALA A 34 -2.14 -20.65 -0.12
C ALA A 34 -3.02 -19.56 0.52
N LEU A 35 -4.34 -19.69 0.34
CA LEU A 35 -5.31 -18.76 0.94
C LEU A 35 -5.30 -18.81 2.46
N ALA A 36 -5.05 -19.97 3.07
CA ALA A 36 -4.91 -20.13 4.51
C ALA A 36 -3.65 -19.41 5.04
N HIS A 37 -2.50 -19.55 4.38
CA HIS A 37 -1.29 -18.81 4.72
C HIS A 37 -1.51 -17.29 4.66
N ILE A 38 -2.09 -16.79 3.57
CA ILE A 38 -2.40 -15.36 3.42
C ILE A 38 -3.47 -14.93 4.46
N GLY A 39 -4.40 -15.81 4.78
CA GLY A 39 -5.43 -15.58 5.81
C GLY A 39 -4.85 -15.34 7.19
N GLN A 40 -3.75 -16.01 7.55
CA GLN A 40 -3.02 -15.77 8.81
C GLN A 40 -2.41 -14.37 8.86
N LEU A 41 -1.82 -13.88 7.77
CA LEU A 41 -1.33 -12.50 7.68
C LEU A 41 -2.48 -11.49 7.85
N TYR A 42 -3.63 -11.73 7.24
CA TYR A 42 -4.80 -10.85 7.39
C TYR A 42 -5.41 -10.89 8.79
N LYS A 43 -5.32 -12.03 9.50
CA LYS A 43 -5.72 -12.13 10.88
C LYS A 43 -4.84 -11.24 11.76
N LEU A 44 -3.52 -11.37 11.62
CA LEU A 44 -2.56 -10.51 12.34
C LEU A 44 -2.85 -9.03 12.09
N GLU A 45 -3.02 -8.60 10.85
CA GLU A 45 -3.32 -7.20 10.51
C GLU A 45 -4.64 -6.71 11.13
N ARG A 46 -5.63 -7.56 11.21
CA ARG A 46 -6.91 -7.26 11.86
C ARG A 46 -6.73 -7.06 13.37
N ASP A 47 -5.93 -7.91 14.00
CA ASP A 47 -5.65 -7.83 15.43
C ASP A 47 -4.84 -6.56 15.75
N LEU A 48 -3.83 -6.23 14.93
CA LEU A 48 -3.09 -4.96 15.03
C LEU A 48 -3.99 -3.73 14.86
N LYS A 49 -4.92 -3.78 13.90
CA LYS A 49 -5.91 -2.71 13.71
C LYS A 49 -6.81 -2.53 14.93
N ASN A 50 -7.23 -3.62 15.54
CA ASN A 50 -8.04 -3.59 16.75
C ASN A 50 -7.26 -2.97 17.93
N ARG A 51 -5.98 -3.33 18.12
CA ARG A 51 -5.11 -2.71 19.13
C ARG A 51 -4.92 -1.21 18.87
N CYS A 52 -4.74 -0.79 17.61
CA CYS A 52 -4.64 0.62 17.24
C CYS A 52 -5.92 1.42 17.55
N GLY A 53 -7.09 0.81 17.46
CA GLY A 53 -8.37 1.44 17.81
C GLY A 53 -8.72 1.32 19.30
N GLY A 54 -8.09 0.39 20.03
CA GLY A 54 -8.26 0.11 21.45
C GLY A 54 -7.08 0.62 22.29
N GLU A 55 -6.27 -0.30 22.80
CA GLU A 55 -5.20 -0.03 23.78
C GLU A 55 -4.11 0.96 23.30
N TRP A 56 -3.89 1.08 21.98
CA TRP A 56 -2.89 1.97 21.38
C TRP A 56 -3.48 3.27 20.83
N ARG A 57 -4.76 3.53 21.06
CA ARG A 57 -5.46 4.67 20.48
C ARG A 57 -4.82 6.01 20.86
N GLU A 58 -4.47 6.15 22.13
CA GLU A 58 -3.92 7.39 22.71
C GLU A 58 -2.41 7.53 22.53
N LEU A 59 -1.73 6.50 22.00
CA LEU A 59 -0.29 6.56 21.76
C LEU A 59 0.04 7.53 20.63
N PRO A 60 1.17 8.23 20.69
CA PRO A 60 1.71 9.00 19.57
C PRO A 60 1.82 8.15 18.30
N ARG A 61 1.58 8.77 17.13
CA ARG A 61 1.60 8.08 15.84
C ARG A 61 2.89 7.30 15.60
N ALA A 62 4.04 7.91 15.91
CA ALA A 62 5.35 7.28 15.74
C ALA A 62 5.48 6.02 16.61
N GLU A 63 5.04 6.06 17.85
CA GLU A 63 5.08 4.92 18.77
C GLU A 63 4.15 3.78 18.30
N ARG A 64 2.94 4.12 17.83
CA ARG A 64 2.04 3.10 17.22
C ARG A 64 2.69 2.41 16.05
N PHE A 65 3.35 3.15 15.16
CA PHE A 65 4.03 2.56 14.00
C PHE A 65 5.21 1.68 14.40
N ALA A 66 6.00 2.11 15.39
CA ALA A 66 7.07 1.29 15.93
C ALA A 66 6.55 -0.04 16.52
N ARG A 67 5.44 0.00 17.27
CA ARG A 67 4.80 -1.19 17.81
C ARG A 67 4.24 -2.10 16.72
N ILE A 68 3.58 -1.54 15.69
CA ILE A 68 3.09 -2.32 14.55
C ILE A 68 4.26 -3.01 13.83
N ALA A 69 5.36 -2.30 13.59
CA ALA A 69 6.55 -2.88 12.95
C ALA A 69 7.14 -4.02 13.79
N ALA A 70 7.26 -3.84 15.12
CA ALA A 70 7.76 -4.86 16.02
C ALA A 70 6.86 -6.12 16.03
N GLU A 71 5.54 -5.96 16.06
CA GLU A 71 4.59 -7.08 16.02
C GLU A 71 4.64 -7.81 14.66
N ARG A 72 4.79 -7.08 13.57
CA ARG A 72 4.96 -7.68 12.24
C ARG A 72 6.26 -8.45 12.13
N GLU A 73 7.36 -7.89 12.64
CA GLU A 73 8.65 -8.58 12.67
C GLU A 73 8.54 -9.88 13.49
N ALA A 74 7.94 -9.83 14.67
CA ALA A 74 7.81 -11.00 15.54
C ALA A 74 6.85 -12.07 15.03
N HIS A 75 5.76 -11.69 14.38
CA HIS A 75 4.67 -12.61 14.06
C HIS A 75 4.43 -12.79 12.56
N ALA A 76 4.62 -11.75 11.71
CA ALA A 76 4.45 -11.90 10.27
C ALA A 76 5.64 -12.58 9.61
N ARG A 77 6.87 -12.32 10.06
CA ARG A 77 8.08 -12.95 9.49
C ARG A 77 8.02 -14.48 9.51
N PRO A 78 7.75 -15.16 10.63
CA PRO A 78 7.64 -16.62 10.65
C PRO A 78 6.53 -17.14 9.74
N LEU A 79 5.41 -16.43 9.62
CA LEU A 79 4.32 -16.79 8.70
C LEU A 79 4.76 -16.68 7.25
N LEU A 80 5.50 -15.62 6.89
CA LEU A 80 6.06 -15.43 5.56
C LEU A 80 7.08 -16.52 5.23
N GLU A 81 7.99 -16.85 6.13
CA GLU A 81 8.98 -17.91 5.94
C GLU A 81 8.31 -19.27 5.72
N THR A 82 7.30 -19.60 6.53
CA THR A 82 6.53 -20.84 6.37
C THR A 82 5.82 -20.87 5.01
N PHE A 83 5.26 -19.75 4.57
CA PHE A 83 4.58 -19.67 3.27
C PHE A 83 5.59 -19.76 2.11
N LEU A 84 6.75 -19.12 2.22
CA LEU A 84 7.83 -19.24 1.22
C LEU A 84 8.32 -20.67 1.07
N ALA A 85 8.53 -21.35 2.19
CA ALA A 85 8.95 -22.76 2.20
C ALA A 85 7.93 -23.62 1.47
N TRP A 86 6.65 -23.47 1.78
CA TRP A 86 5.57 -24.18 1.10
C TRP A 86 5.51 -23.85 -0.41
N LEU A 87 5.58 -22.58 -0.80
CA LEU A 87 5.61 -22.17 -2.19
C LEU A 87 6.79 -22.79 -2.95
N THR A 88 7.93 -22.94 -2.30
CA THR A 88 9.14 -23.53 -2.89
C THR A 88 9.00 -25.05 -3.05
N GLU A 89 8.48 -25.73 -2.02
CA GLU A 89 8.25 -27.18 -2.03
C GLU A 89 7.25 -27.61 -3.11
N GLU A 90 6.21 -26.81 -3.36
CA GLU A 90 5.20 -27.12 -4.39
C GLU A 90 5.69 -26.92 -5.84
N ALA A 91 6.86 -26.31 -6.04
CA ALA A 91 7.40 -26.01 -7.37
C ALA A 91 7.48 -27.22 -8.30
N PRO A 92 8.15 -28.31 -7.92
CA PRO A 92 8.33 -29.48 -8.80
C PRO A 92 7.03 -30.26 -9.03
N LYS A 93 6.02 -30.07 -8.19
CA LYS A 93 4.75 -30.80 -8.24
C LYS A 93 3.74 -30.18 -9.22
N LEU A 94 4.04 -28.99 -9.77
CA LEU A 94 3.13 -28.24 -10.63
C LEU A 94 3.54 -28.32 -12.10
N VAL A 95 2.61 -28.78 -12.95
CA VAL A 95 2.83 -28.81 -14.39
C VAL A 95 2.87 -27.38 -14.98
N PRO A 96 3.61 -27.17 -16.10
CA PRO A 96 3.86 -25.81 -16.66
C PRO A 96 2.61 -24.94 -16.92
N LYS A 97 1.51 -25.58 -17.33
CA LYS A 97 0.25 -24.87 -17.67
C LYS A 97 -0.74 -24.76 -16.51
N ASN A 98 -0.39 -25.22 -15.30
CA ASN A 98 -1.30 -25.15 -14.16
C ASN A 98 -1.48 -23.66 -13.73
N PRO A 99 -2.70 -23.13 -13.65
CA PRO A 99 -2.96 -21.75 -13.22
C PRO A 99 -2.45 -21.45 -11.79
N ILE A 100 -2.42 -22.43 -10.88
CA ILE A 100 -1.83 -22.27 -9.55
C ILE A 100 -0.31 -22.02 -9.63
N ARG A 101 0.37 -22.61 -10.63
CA ARG A 101 1.78 -22.31 -10.90
C ARG A 101 1.98 -20.82 -11.21
N GLN A 102 1.12 -20.22 -12.05
CA GLN A 102 1.20 -18.80 -12.36
C GLN A 102 0.95 -17.92 -11.15
N ALA A 103 -0.03 -18.28 -10.29
CA ALA A 103 -0.28 -17.57 -9.02
C ALA A 103 0.94 -17.66 -8.09
N ARG A 104 1.58 -18.82 -7.99
CA ARG A 104 2.81 -19.04 -7.24
C ARG A 104 3.98 -18.23 -7.79
N GLU A 105 4.23 -18.30 -9.11
CA GLU A 105 5.29 -17.55 -9.78
C GLU A 105 5.13 -16.04 -9.58
N TYR A 106 3.89 -15.55 -9.63
CA TYR A 106 3.59 -14.16 -9.28
C TYR A 106 3.98 -13.81 -7.83
N ALA A 107 3.62 -14.67 -6.88
CA ALA A 107 3.95 -14.45 -5.48
C ALA A 107 5.48 -14.47 -5.25
N LEU A 108 6.19 -15.42 -5.85
CA LEU A 108 7.65 -15.52 -5.74
C LEU A 108 8.37 -14.38 -6.45
N GLY A 109 7.95 -14.03 -7.67
CA GLY A 109 8.53 -12.91 -8.42
C GLY A 109 8.39 -11.55 -7.71
N ASN A 110 7.35 -11.41 -6.88
CA ASN A 110 7.12 -10.21 -6.07
C ASN A 110 7.44 -10.41 -4.58
N TRP A 111 8.15 -11.49 -4.19
CA TRP A 111 8.27 -11.90 -2.80
C TRP A 111 8.89 -10.81 -1.90
N GLN A 112 10.00 -10.23 -2.32
CA GLN A 112 10.63 -9.16 -1.56
C GLN A 112 9.69 -7.95 -1.39
N ALA A 113 9.00 -7.55 -2.46
CA ALA A 113 8.06 -6.44 -2.44
C ALA A 113 6.83 -6.76 -1.56
N LEU A 114 6.39 -8.03 -1.52
CA LEU A 114 5.32 -8.50 -0.64
C LEU A 114 5.75 -8.54 0.84
N CYS A 115 7.02 -8.84 1.13
CA CYS A 115 7.52 -8.91 2.50
C CYS A 115 7.77 -7.52 3.12
N ARG A 116 8.02 -6.50 2.31
CA ARG A 116 8.32 -5.14 2.80
C ARG A 116 7.23 -4.52 3.67
N TYR A 117 5.99 -4.99 3.58
CA TYR A 117 4.95 -4.53 4.48
C TYR A 117 5.26 -4.84 5.97
N ALA A 118 6.06 -5.87 6.22
CA ALA A 118 6.46 -6.25 7.57
C ALA A 118 7.54 -5.30 8.15
N ASP A 119 8.30 -4.61 7.28
CA ASP A 119 9.39 -3.71 7.68
C ASP A 119 8.87 -2.33 8.12
N ASP A 120 7.66 -1.93 7.69
CA ASP A 120 7.11 -0.61 7.93
C ASP A 120 5.76 -0.68 8.65
N GLY A 121 5.64 0.01 9.76
CA GLY A 121 4.37 0.15 10.50
C GLY A 121 3.34 1.05 9.80
N ALA A 122 3.74 1.89 8.86
CA ALA A 122 2.89 2.94 8.30
C ALA A 122 1.99 2.47 7.15
N HIS A 123 2.45 1.62 6.26
CA HIS A 123 1.75 1.16 5.03
C HIS A 123 1.01 2.29 4.28
N GLU A 124 1.67 3.43 4.10
CA GLU A 124 1.00 4.66 3.64
C GLU A 124 0.68 4.65 2.14
N ALA A 125 1.49 3.97 1.31
CA ALA A 125 1.29 3.96 -0.14
C ALA A 125 -0.05 3.35 -0.54
N GLU A 126 -0.46 2.22 0.06
CA GLU A 126 -1.75 1.59 -0.23
C GLU A 126 -2.93 2.43 0.28
N ARG A 127 -2.79 3.05 1.45
CA ARG A 127 -3.82 3.95 1.99
C ARG A 127 -4.03 5.19 1.14
N ALA A 128 -2.96 5.77 0.58
CA ALA A 128 -3.04 6.91 -0.32
C ALA A 128 -3.81 6.58 -1.60
N LEU A 129 -3.59 5.37 -2.16
CA LEU A 129 -4.29 4.90 -3.36
C LEU A 129 -5.74 4.49 -3.11
N ARG A 130 -6.13 4.19 -1.87
CA ARG A 130 -7.49 3.73 -1.54
C ARG A 130 -8.56 4.75 -1.91
N GLY A 131 -8.30 6.04 -1.70
CA GLY A 131 -9.22 7.12 -2.09
C GLY A 131 -9.49 7.13 -3.59
N ILE A 132 -8.45 6.92 -4.40
CA ILE A 132 -8.53 6.86 -5.86
C ILE A 132 -9.29 5.59 -6.29
N ALA A 133 -8.98 4.44 -5.68
CA ALA A 133 -9.61 3.16 -6.01
C ALA A 133 -11.11 3.15 -5.70
N ILE A 134 -11.54 3.77 -4.60
CA ILE A 134 -12.96 3.91 -4.24
C ILE A 134 -13.62 4.96 -5.14
N GLY A 135 -12.98 6.11 -5.36
CA GLY A 135 -13.51 7.20 -6.18
C GLY A 135 -13.71 6.80 -7.64
N ARG A 136 -12.91 5.86 -8.17
CA ARG A 136 -13.05 5.32 -9.53
C ARG A 136 -14.43 4.74 -9.81
N LYS A 137 -15.14 4.24 -8.80
CA LYS A 137 -16.53 3.78 -8.94
C LYS A 137 -17.51 4.93 -9.21
N ASN A 138 -17.17 6.13 -8.76
CA ASN A 138 -18.00 7.33 -8.92
C ASN A 138 -17.67 8.08 -10.22
N TRP A 139 -16.39 8.12 -10.60
CA TRP A 139 -15.93 8.92 -11.75
C TRP A 139 -15.81 8.14 -13.04
N LEU A 140 -15.85 6.83 -13.01
CA LEU A 140 -15.71 5.88 -14.11
C LEU A 140 -14.40 6.02 -14.91
N PHE A 141 -14.03 7.23 -15.36
CA PHE A 141 -12.84 7.54 -16.17
C PHE A 141 -12.40 9.02 -16.00
N CYS A 142 -11.18 9.33 -16.42
CA CYS A 142 -10.60 10.69 -16.34
C CYS A 142 -10.77 11.49 -17.64
N GLY A 143 -11.47 10.97 -18.65
CA GLY A 143 -11.76 11.63 -19.93
C GLY A 143 -10.60 11.65 -20.92
N SER A 144 -9.34 11.72 -20.47
CA SER A 144 -8.14 11.72 -21.31
C SER A 144 -6.88 11.46 -20.45
N ASP A 145 -5.74 11.20 -21.10
CA ASP A 145 -4.44 11.08 -20.43
C ASP A 145 -4.08 12.37 -19.67
N ARG A 146 -4.36 13.53 -20.27
CA ARG A 146 -4.17 14.83 -19.62
C ARG A 146 -5.04 14.98 -18.37
N GLY A 147 -6.30 14.52 -18.43
CA GLY A 147 -7.21 14.49 -17.29
C GLY A 147 -6.72 13.56 -16.19
N GLY A 148 -6.19 12.39 -16.57
CA GLY A 148 -5.58 11.43 -15.64
C GLY A 148 -4.35 12.02 -14.95
N HIS A 149 -3.48 12.69 -15.68
CA HIS A 149 -2.31 13.37 -15.12
C HIS A 149 -2.72 14.50 -14.15
N ALA A 150 -3.66 15.34 -14.53
CA ALA A 150 -4.18 16.40 -13.66
C ALA A 150 -4.78 15.82 -12.37
N ALA A 151 -5.59 14.76 -12.47
CA ALA A 151 -6.14 14.07 -11.31
C ALA A 151 -5.04 13.52 -10.39
N SER A 152 -3.97 12.92 -10.94
CA SER A 152 -2.86 12.38 -10.15
C SER A 152 -2.15 13.46 -9.34
N VAL A 153 -1.93 14.64 -9.92
CA VAL A 153 -1.34 15.81 -9.23
C VAL A 153 -2.23 16.24 -8.06
N HIS A 154 -3.53 16.45 -8.29
CA HIS A 154 -4.46 16.87 -7.23
C HIS A 154 -4.54 15.84 -6.09
N PHE A 155 -4.61 14.54 -6.43
CA PHE A 155 -4.62 13.48 -5.41
C PHE A 155 -3.33 13.44 -4.60
N SER A 156 -2.18 13.65 -5.23
CA SER A 156 -0.88 13.72 -4.54
C SER A 156 -0.83 14.89 -3.55
N LEU A 157 -1.30 16.07 -3.95
CA LEU A 157 -1.36 17.24 -3.07
C LEU A 157 -2.31 17.00 -1.90
N ILE A 158 -3.53 16.49 -2.15
CA ILE A 158 -4.51 16.18 -1.09
C ILE A 158 -3.97 15.12 -0.12
N ALA A 159 -3.31 14.07 -0.63
CA ALA A 159 -2.71 13.04 0.22
C ALA A 159 -1.57 13.61 1.08
N SER A 160 -0.75 14.50 0.51
CA SER A 160 0.30 15.21 1.24
C SER A 160 -0.26 16.14 2.31
N CYS A 161 -1.31 16.91 2.01
CA CYS A 161 -1.98 17.73 3.01
C CYS A 161 -2.45 16.90 4.21
N ARG A 162 -3.12 15.76 3.96
CA ARG A 162 -3.58 14.85 5.02
C ARG A 162 -2.43 14.28 5.84
N ARG A 163 -1.30 13.99 5.21
CA ARG A 163 -0.10 13.48 5.88
C ARG A 163 0.50 14.52 6.82
N HIS A 164 0.49 15.80 6.43
CA HIS A 164 1.02 16.93 7.20
C HIS A 164 -0.04 17.60 8.07
N GLN A 165 -1.24 17.01 8.19
CA GLN A 165 -2.37 17.57 8.99
C GLN A 165 -2.80 18.95 8.54
N VAL A 166 -2.60 19.24 7.27
CA VAL A 166 -3.05 20.48 6.62
C VAL A 166 -4.47 20.24 6.08
N ASP A 167 -5.37 21.22 6.27
CA ASP A 167 -6.68 21.20 5.64
C ASP A 167 -6.54 21.31 4.10
N PRO A 168 -6.93 20.28 3.33
CA PRO A 168 -6.76 20.30 1.87
C PRO A 168 -7.54 21.42 1.19
N PHE A 169 -8.70 21.83 1.73
CA PHE A 169 -9.52 22.87 1.13
C PHE A 169 -8.86 24.24 1.32
N ALA A 170 -8.44 24.56 2.53
CA ALA A 170 -7.73 25.81 2.83
C ALA A 170 -6.43 25.91 2.01
N TYR A 171 -5.67 24.82 1.95
CA TYR A 171 -4.46 24.74 1.15
C TYR A 171 -4.70 24.98 -0.34
N LEU A 172 -5.63 24.25 -0.96
CA LEU A 172 -5.90 24.37 -2.39
C LEU A 172 -6.44 25.75 -2.75
N ARG A 173 -7.27 26.36 -1.90
CA ARG A 173 -7.76 27.72 -2.08
C ARG A 173 -6.61 28.72 -2.11
N ASP A 174 -5.68 28.66 -1.17
CA ASP A 174 -4.51 29.52 -1.12
C ASP A 174 -3.56 29.23 -2.30
N LEU A 175 -3.30 27.97 -2.58
CA LEU A 175 -2.45 27.54 -3.71
C LEU A 175 -2.96 28.12 -5.04
N PHE A 176 -4.25 27.96 -5.35
CA PHE A 176 -4.81 28.49 -6.61
C PHE A 176 -4.85 30.02 -6.66
N THR A 177 -4.85 30.69 -5.53
CA THR A 177 -4.75 32.16 -5.47
C THR A 177 -3.31 32.62 -5.75
N ARG A 178 -2.32 31.94 -5.21
CA ARG A 178 -0.90 32.34 -5.28
C ARG A 178 -0.17 31.82 -6.53
N LEU A 179 -0.53 30.61 -6.99
CA LEU A 179 0.17 29.91 -8.07
C LEU A 179 0.28 30.72 -9.38
N PRO A 180 -0.75 31.46 -9.83
CA PRO A 180 -0.68 32.26 -11.06
C PRO A 180 0.40 33.36 -11.05
N ALA A 181 0.76 33.86 -9.87
CA ALA A 181 1.77 34.91 -9.68
C ALA A 181 3.11 34.36 -9.18
N ALA A 182 3.19 33.07 -8.86
CA ALA A 182 4.38 32.45 -8.28
C ALA A 182 5.49 32.27 -9.33
N LYS A 183 6.72 32.55 -8.91
CA LYS A 183 7.92 32.26 -9.72
C LYS A 183 8.33 30.79 -9.51
N PRO A 184 9.09 30.19 -10.43
CA PRO A 184 9.61 28.81 -10.27
C PRO A 184 10.39 28.59 -8.97
N SER A 185 11.08 29.62 -8.45
CA SER A 185 11.77 29.60 -7.15
C SER A 185 10.84 29.38 -5.97
N ASP A 186 9.61 29.85 -6.06
CA ASP A 186 8.64 29.91 -4.95
C ASP A 186 7.80 28.62 -4.85
N LEU A 187 7.81 27.79 -5.89
CA LEU A 187 6.99 26.57 -5.96
C LEU A 187 7.26 25.59 -4.81
N ARG A 188 8.51 25.55 -4.32
CA ARG A 188 8.88 24.68 -3.22
C ARG A 188 8.19 25.08 -1.90
N ASP A 189 7.97 26.36 -1.70
CA ASP A 189 7.34 26.88 -0.48
C ASP A 189 5.81 26.76 -0.52
N LEU A 190 5.26 26.46 -1.71
CA LEU A 190 3.85 26.16 -1.90
C LEU A 190 3.51 24.68 -1.67
N LEU A 191 4.50 23.81 -1.39
CA LEU A 191 4.23 22.40 -1.12
C LEU A 191 3.59 22.20 0.26
N PRO A 192 2.71 21.18 0.43
CA PRO A 192 1.97 20.96 1.68
C PRO A 192 2.81 20.79 2.94
N ASP A 193 4.06 20.28 2.80
CA ASP A 193 5.01 20.08 3.90
C ASP A 193 5.63 21.40 4.41
N ARG A 194 5.50 22.48 3.64
CA ARG A 194 6.04 23.82 3.95
C ARG A 194 4.97 24.90 4.06
N TRP A 195 3.77 24.55 3.63
CA TRP A 195 2.66 25.49 3.64
C TRP A 195 2.24 25.85 5.08
N THR A 196 2.10 27.15 5.33
CA THR A 196 1.50 27.71 6.53
C THR A 196 0.23 28.45 6.16
N ALA A 197 -0.80 28.32 6.98
CA ALA A 197 -2.05 29.06 6.76
C ALA A 197 -1.77 30.57 6.78
N PRO A 198 -2.32 31.34 5.81
CA PRO A 198 -2.21 32.79 5.79
C PRO A 198 -2.94 33.44 6.96
#